data_1dfca81da3a3070daa9e79641596ad0f
#
_entry.id   1dfca81da3a3070daa9e79641596ad0f
#
_cell.length_a   1.000
_cell.length_b   1.000
_cell.length_c   1.000
_cell.angle_alpha   90.00
_cell.angle_beta   90.00
_cell.angle_gamma   90.00
#
_symmetry.space_group_name_H-M   'P 1'
#
loop_
_entity.id
_entity.type
_entity.pdbx_description
1 polymer ?
#
loop_
_entity_poly.entity_id
_entity_poly.type
_entity_poly.pdbx_seq_one_letter_code
_entity_poly.pdbx_strand_id
1 'polypeptide(L)'
;MAAFTFPGVYIEEISSGQHSITGVATSIAAFIGYTNVGPVDEAVMVESWAEYESLFGGMMPGVYLGYAVYQFFQNGGTQAYIVRLCDQSAGQAAPAAATIGGLAISANNPGSWGNNIAVAITGISPPNGCPTASIAE
;
A
#
# COMPACT_ATOMS: atom_id res chain seq x y z
N MET A 1 37.28 40.88 -17.12
CA MET A 1 37.50 41.02 -18.56
C MET A 1 39.02 41.00 -18.80
N ALA A 2 39.51 39.99 -19.50
CA ALA A 2 40.87 39.95 -19.92
C ALA A 2 41.03 40.92 -21.10
N ALA A 3 41.94 41.90 -20.98
CA ALA A 3 42.23 42.86 -22.05
C ALA A 3 43.28 42.22 -22.99
N PHE A 4 42.87 41.88 -24.20
CA PHE A 4 43.74 41.34 -25.22
C PHE A 4 44.54 42.47 -25.86
N THR A 5 45.87 42.42 -25.77
CA THR A 5 46.78 43.50 -26.19
C THR A 5 47.37 43.30 -27.60
N PHE A 6 47.14 42.18 -28.24
CA PHE A 6 47.67 41.83 -29.56
C PHE A 6 46.57 41.39 -30.54
N PRO A 7 46.68 41.72 -31.84
CA PRO A 7 45.75 41.19 -32.82
C PRO A 7 45.93 39.67 -32.96
N GLY A 8 44.86 38.91 -32.71
CA GLY A 8 44.87 37.45 -32.81
C GLY A 8 43.43 36.88 -32.71
N VAL A 9 43.28 35.61 -33.00
CA VAL A 9 42.03 34.88 -32.77
C VAL A 9 42.11 34.31 -31.36
N TYR A 10 41.18 34.75 -30.50
CA TYR A 10 41.05 34.27 -29.13
C TYR A 10 39.81 33.38 -29.05
N ILE A 11 40.01 32.19 -28.53
CA ILE A 11 38.90 31.26 -28.25
C ILE A 11 38.60 31.39 -26.77
N GLU A 12 37.42 31.95 -26.43
CA GLU A 12 36.90 31.97 -25.08
C GLU A 12 35.91 30.80 -24.94
N GLU A 13 36.31 29.78 -24.19
CA GLU A 13 35.38 28.71 -23.80
C GLU A 13 34.45 29.25 -22.69
N ILE A 14 33.26 29.64 -23.07
CA ILE A 14 32.20 29.89 -22.10
C ILE A 14 31.65 28.51 -21.68
N SER A 15 31.90 28.10 -20.44
CA SER A 15 31.31 26.91 -19.87
C SER A 15 29.78 27.05 -20.00
N SER A 16 29.19 26.40 -20.98
CA SER A 16 27.76 26.20 -21.00
C SER A 16 27.44 25.35 -19.78
N GLY A 17 26.84 25.96 -18.77
CA GLY A 17 26.48 25.27 -17.53
C GLY A 17 25.86 23.93 -17.88
N GLN A 18 26.42 22.84 -17.35
CA GLN A 18 25.81 21.53 -17.47
C GLN A 18 24.43 21.60 -16.84
N HIS A 19 23.42 21.79 -17.66
CA HIS A 19 22.05 21.57 -17.23
C HIS A 19 21.89 20.06 -17.07
N SER A 20 22.06 19.58 -15.84
CA SER A 20 21.64 18.23 -15.48
C SER A 20 20.16 18.12 -15.79
N ILE A 21 19.80 17.35 -16.81
CA ILE A 21 18.42 16.99 -17.08
C ILE A 21 18.02 16.04 -15.95
N THR A 22 17.34 16.57 -14.94
CA THR A 22 16.73 15.75 -13.91
C THR A 22 15.63 14.94 -14.58
N GLY A 23 15.82 13.64 -14.69
CA GLY A 23 14.80 12.74 -15.21
C GLY A 23 13.54 12.86 -14.33
N VAL A 24 12.43 13.27 -14.92
CA VAL A 24 11.12 13.19 -14.25
C VAL A 24 10.75 11.71 -14.18
N ALA A 25 10.37 11.23 -12.99
CA ALA A 25 9.87 9.88 -12.83
C ALA A 25 8.59 9.71 -13.67
N THR A 26 8.69 9.06 -14.82
CA THR A 26 7.58 8.80 -15.74
C THR A 26 6.90 7.46 -15.48
N SER A 27 7.39 6.69 -14.51
CA SER A 27 6.96 5.33 -14.20
C SER A 27 6.08 5.29 -12.93
N ILE A 28 5.11 6.20 -12.85
CA ILE A 28 4.10 6.21 -11.78
C ILE A 28 2.76 5.80 -12.40
N ALA A 29 2.12 4.76 -11.86
CA ALA A 29 0.84 4.28 -12.32
C ALA A 29 -0.20 4.31 -11.19
N ALA A 30 -1.48 4.40 -11.54
CA ALA A 30 -2.59 4.23 -10.61
C ALA A 30 -3.40 2.99 -11.02
N PHE A 31 -3.69 2.14 -10.05
CA PHE A 31 -4.49 0.93 -10.23
C PHE A 31 -5.71 0.98 -9.32
N ILE A 32 -6.88 0.82 -9.91
CA ILE A 32 -8.16 0.88 -9.21
C ILE A 32 -8.88 -0.45 -9.41
N GLY A 33 -9.28 -1.11 -8.34
CA GLY A 33 -9.98 -2.38 -8.45
C GLY A 33 -10.12 -3.14 -7.15
N TYR A 34 -10.50 -4.39 -7.25
CA TYR A 34 -10.72 -5.26 -6.10
C TYR A 34 -9.42 -5.90 -5.63
N THR A 35 -9.26 -6.02 -4.31
CA THR A 35 -8.16 -6.74 -3.66
C THR A 35 -8.70 -7.56 -2.49
N ASN A 36 -7.92 -8.52 -2.01
CA ASN A 36 -8.33 -9.39 -0.91
C ASN A 36 -8.43 -8.63 0.42
N VAL A 37 -7.43 -7.83 0.73
CA VAL A 37 -7.30 -7.05 1.97
C VAL A 37 -6.89 -5.62 1.65
N GLY A 38 -6.82 -4.76 2.63
CA GLY A 38 -6.32 -3.41 2.52
C GLY A 38 -7.38 -2.33 2.74
N PRO A 39 -6.96 -1.06 2.87
CA PRO A 39 -7.87 0.07 3.03
C PRO A 39 -8.76 0.22 1.80
N VAL A 40 -9.98 0.70 2.01
CA VAL A 40 -10.99 0.89 0.97
C VAL A 40 -11.12 2.37 0.66
N ASP A 41 -11.30 2.70 -0.61
CA ASP A 41 -11.49 4.08 -1.11
C ASP A 41 -10.35 5.06 -0.72
N GLU A 42 -9.19 4.51 -0.42
CA GLU A 42 -7.98 5.27 -0.11
C GLU A 42 -6.87 4.95 -1.12
N ALA A 43 -6.18 5.98 -1.60
CA ALA A 43 -5.04 5.82 -2.51
C ALA A 43 -3.77 5.53 -1.69
N VAL A 44 -3.30 4.31 -1.73
CA VAL A 44 -2.08 3.87 -1.05
C VAL A 44 -0.94 3.75 -2.05
N MET A 45 0.16 4.43 -1.79
CA MET A 45 1.36 4.31 -2.59
C MET A 45 2.13 3.06 -2.21
N VAL A 46 2.58 2.32 -3.22
CA VAL A 46 3.45 1.16 -3.09
C VAL A 46 4.64 1.29 -4.03
N GLU A 47 5.82 0.89 -3.57
CA GLU A 47 7.08 1.01 -4.31
C GLU A 47 7.64 -0.35 -4.76
N SER A 48 6.98 -1.44 -4.36
CA SER A 48 7.38 -2.79 -4.73
C SER A 48 6.21 -3.76 -4.74
N TRP A 49 6.39 -4.88 -5.47
CA TRP A 49 5.43 -5.99 -5.41
C TRP A 49 5.28 -6.57 -3.99
N ALA A 50 6.38 -6.70 -3.24
CA ALA A 50 6.35 -7.25 -1.89
C ALA A 50 5.53 -6.39 -0.93
N GLU A 51 5.60 -5.07 -1.08
CA GLU A 51 4.79 -4.13 -0.31
C GLU A 51 3.30 -4.24 -0.68
N TYR A 52 2.99 -4.31 -1.99
CA TYR A 52 1.63 -4.57 -2.45
C TYR A 52 1.07 -5.88 -1.88
N GLU A 53 1.84 -6.97 -1.93
CA GLU A 53 1.43 -8.27 -1.40
C GLU A 53 1.13 -8.22 0.11
N SER A 54 1.95 -7.50 0.87
CA SER A 54 1.77 -7.31 2.31
C SER A 54 0.51 -6.51 2.65
N LEU A 55 0.21 -5.45 1.87
CA LEU A 55 -0.90 -4.54 2.15
C LEU A 55 -2.23 -4.99 1.56
N PHE A 56 -2.21 -5.62 0.38
CA PHE A 56 -3.39 -5.94 -0.41
C PHE A 56 -3.64 -7.44 -0.62
N GLY A 57 -2.72 -8.30 -0.15
CA GLY A 57 -2.88 -9.75 -0.14
C GLY A 57 -2.51 -10.46 -1.45
N GLY A 58 -1.77 -9.80 -2.34
CA GLY A 58 -1.20 -10.43 -3.52
C GLY A 58 -2.18 -10.74 -4.64
N MET A 59 -1.93 -11.83 -5.36
CA MET A 59 -2.76 -12.26 -6.49
C MET A 59 -4.00 -13.00 -6.01
N MET A 60 -5.16 -12.66 -6.58
CA MET A 60 -6.42 -13.32 -6.28
C MET A 60 -7.06 -13.88 -7.57
N PRO A 61 -7.51 -15.13 -7.58
CA PRO A 61 -8.19 -15.71 -8.73
C PRO A 61 -9.44 -14.91 -9.11
N GLY A 62 -9.59 -14.61 -10.40
CA GLY A 62 -10.73 -13.85 -10.91
C GLY A 62 -10.62 -12.32 -10.74
N VAL A 63 -9.55 -11.81 -10.17
CA VAL A 63 -9.29 -10.37 -10.01
C VAL A 63 -7.99 -9.99 -10.71
N TYR A 64 -8.09 -9.08 -11.67
CA TYR A 64 -6.95 -8.75 -12.54
C TYR A 64 -5.98 -7.73 -11.96
N LEU A 65 -6.38 -6.99 -10.91
CA LEU A 65 -5.57 -5.88 -10.36
C LEU A 65 -4.21 -6.37 -9.86
N GLY A 66 -4.15 -7.44 -9.07
CA GLY A 66 -2.89 -8.00 -8.58
C GLY A 66 -1.95 -8.42 -9.71
N TYR A 67 -2.48 -9.02 -10.78
CA TYR A 67 -1.67 -9.40 -11.94
C TYR A 67 -1.14 -8.17 -12.69
N ALA A 68 -1.94 -7.12 -12.83
CA ALA A 68 -1.52 -5.88 -13.49
C ALA A 68 -0.41 -5.17 -12.70
N VAL A 69 -0.55 -5.07 -11.38
CA VAL A 69 0.47 -4.49 -10.49
C VAL A 69 1.76 -5.30 -10.52
N TYR A 70 1.67 -6.64 -10.49
CA TYR A 70 2.82 -7.51 -10.62
C TYR A 70 3.58 -7.27 -11.93
N GLN A 71 2.87 -7.27 -13.05
CA GLN A 71 3.45 -7.01 -14.37
C GLN A 71 4.06 -5.61 -14.47
N PHE A 72 3.46 -4.61 -13.84
CA PHE A 72 3.99 -3.26 -13.80
C PHE A 72 5.37 -3.22 -13.13
N PHE A 73 5.53 -3.81 -11.94
CA PHE A 73 6.81 -3.86 -11.27
C PHE A 73 7.83 -4.74 -11.99
N GLN A 74 7.41 -5.85 -12.60
CA GLN A 74 8.30 -6.71 -13.41
C GLN A 74 8.84 -6.00 -14.66
N ASN A 75 8.09 -5.05 -15.21
CA ASN A 75 8.52 -4.25 -16.37
C ASN A 75 9.23 -2.95 -15.99
N GLY A 76 9.71 -2.83 -14.76
CA GLY A 76 10.52 -1.69 -14.31
C GLY A 76 9.70 -0.50 -13.80
N GLY A 77 8.44 -0.70 -13.46
CA GLY A 77 7.65 0.28 -12.71
C GLY A 77 8.27 0.54 -11.34
N THR A 78 8.25 1.79 -10.90
CA THR A 78 8.91 2.19 -9.64
C THR A 78 7.94 2.56 -8.55
N GLN A 79 6.79 3.14 -8.90
CA GLN A 79 5.79 3.58 -7.93
C GLN A 79 4.38 3.35 -8.48
N ALA A 80 3.50 2.86 -7.64
CA ALA A 80 2.09 2.67 -8.00
C ALA A 80 1.17 3.15 -6.88
N TYR A 81 0.08 3.81 -7.25
CA TYR A 81 -1.00 4.13 -6.35
C TYR A 81 -2.10 3.09 -6.50
N ILE A 82 -2.48 2.46 -5.41
CA ILE A 82 -3.50 1.42 -5.39
C ILE A 82 -4.74 1.96 -4.69
N VAL A 83 -5.88 1.88 -5.36
CA VAL A 83 -7.19 2.22 -4.78
C VAL A 83 -8.04 0.96 -4.77
N ARG A 84 -8.31 0.45 -3.57
CA ARG A 84 -9.15 -0.71 -3.39
C ARG A 84 -10.61 -0.32 -3.47
N LEU A 85 -11.34 -0.97 -4.35
CA LEU A 85 -12.81 -0.93 -4.37
C LEU A 85 -13.39 -2.05 -3.52
N CYS A 86 -14.48 -1.76 -2.84
CA CYS A 86 -15.27 -2.73 -2.12
C CYS A 86 -16.75 -2.55 -2.49
N ASP A 87 -17.48 -3.65 -2.60
CA ASP A 87 -18.91 -3.58 -2.82
C ASP A 87 -19.59 -3.12 -1.52
N GLN A 88 -20.10 -1.92 -1.51
CA GLN A 88 -20.80 -1.34 -0.36
C GLN A 88 -22.31 -1.67 -0.35
N SER A 89 -22.80 -2.41 -1.33
CA SER A 89 -24.19 -2.82 -1.38
C SER A 89 -24.49 -3.88 -0.31
N ALA A 90 -25.63 -3.75 0.36
CA ALA A 90 -26.19 -4.75 1.28
C ALA A 90 -25.26 -5.19 2.45
N GLY A 91 -24.43 -4.31 2.98
CA GLY A 91 -23.58 -4.60 4.15
C GLY A 91 -22.35 -5.45 3.86
N GLN A 92 -22.00 -5.66 2.58
CA GLN A 92 -20.84 -6.44 2.16
C GLN A 92 -19.50 -5.76 2.50
N ALA A 93 -19.51 -4.44 2.72
CA ALA A 93 -18.32 -3.66 3.05
C ALA A 93 -18.03 -3.59 4.57
N ALA A 94 -18.76 -4.30 5.39
CA ALA A 94 -18.50 -4.31 6.83
C ALA A 94 -17.30 -5.22 7.17
N PRO A 95 -16.39 -4.78 8.06
CA PRO A 95 -15.38 -5.66 8.61
C PRO A 95 -16.00 -6.80 9.39
N ALA A 96 -15.38 -7.98 9.37
CA ALA A 96 -15.80 -9.09 10.24
C ALA A 96 -15.69 -8.65 11.70
N ALA A 97 -16.73 -8.89 12.49
CA ALA A 97 -16.78 -8.50 13.90
C ALA A 97 -17.33 -9.65 14.75
N ALA A 98 -16.79 -9.77 15.96
CA ALA A 98 -17.25 -10.72 16.97
C ALA A 98 -17.20 -10.09 18.35
N THR A 99 -18.06 -10.59 19.26
CA THR A 99 -18.02 -10.18 20.66
C THR A 99 -17.65 -11.39 21.51
N ILE A 100 -16.55 -11.30 22.25
CA ILE A 100 -16.02 -12.36 23.09
C ILE A 100 -15.94 -11.84 24.53
N GLY A 101 -16.73 -12.42 25.46
CA GLY A 101 -16.67 -12.02 26.86
C GLY A 101 -16.99 -10.55 27.14
N GLY A 102 -17.80 -9.90 26.30
CA GLY A 102 -18.09 -8.46 26.41
C GLY A 102 -17.09 -7.55 25.71
N LEU A 103 -16.02 -8.10 25.12
CA LEU A 103 -15.06 -7.37 24.30
C LEU A 103 -15.48 -7.45 22.83
N ALA A 104 -15.75 -6.30 22.22
CA ALA A 104 -16.01 -6.21 20.79
C ALA A 104 -14.69 -6.20 20.03
N ILE A 105 -14.53 -7.14 19.11
CA ILE A 105 -13.34 -7.28 18.25
C ILE A 105 -13.82 -7.13 16.81
N SER A 106 -13.13 -6.33 16.03
CA SER A 106 -13.41 -6.17 14.60
C SER A 106 -12.13 -6.27 13.76
N ALA A 107 -12.27 -6.81 12.57
CA ALA A 107 -11.19 -6.78 11.59
C ALA A 107 -10.91 -5.32 11.14
N ASN A 108 -9.67 -5.01 10.83
CA ASN A 108 -9.27 -3.66 10.45
C ASN A 108 -9.86 -3.23 9.10
N ASN A 109 -10.11 -4.19 8.21
CA ASN A 109 -10.61 -3.92 6.86
C ASN A 109 -11.70 -4.91 6.48
N PRO A 110 -12.67 -4.52 5.65
CA PRO A 110 -13.68 -5.44 5.14
C PRO A 110 -13.06 -6.46 4.18
N GLY A 111 -13.60 -7.67 4.18
CA GLY A 111 -13.18 -8.74 3.29
C GLY A 111 -13.50 -10.12 3.86
N SER A 112 -13.63 -11.11 2.97
CA SER A 112 -13.91 -12.51 3.35
C SER A 112 -12.79 -13.15 4.17
N TRP A 113 -11.58 -12.59 4.12
CA TRP A 113 -10.44 -13.04 4.92
C TRP A 113 -10.71 -12.97 6.43
N GLY A 114 -11.46 -11.96 6.86
CA GLY A 114 -11.81 -11.77 8.28
C GLY A 114 -12.65 -12.90 8.86
N ASN A 115 -13.42 -13.61 8.02
CA ASN A 115 -14.23 -14.75 8.45
C ASN A 115 -13.39 -16.00 8.79
N ASN A 116 -12.14 -16.02 8.38
CA ASN A 116 -11.21 -17.13 8.64
C ASN A 116 -10.30 -16.87 9.85
N ILE A 117 -10.50 -15.77 10.57
CA ILE A 117 -9.72 -15.45 11.76
C ILE A 117 -10.43 -16.01 12.97
N ALA A 118 -9.74 -16.86 13.73
CA ALA A 118 -10.16 -17.29 15.05
C ALA A 118 -9.43 -16.48 16.13
N VAL A 119 -10.16 -15.93 17.08
CA VAL A 119 -9.60 -15.17 18.19
C VAL A 119 -9.88 -15.92 19.50
N ALA A 120 -8.83 -16.22 20.25
CA ALA A 120 -8.92 -16.82 21.56
C ALA A 120 -8.23 -15.92 22.59
N ILE A 121 -8.90 -15.65 23.68
CA ILE A 121 -8.32 -14.93 24.82
C ILE A 121 -7.81 -15.98 25.82
N THR A 122 -6.47 -16.10 25.92
CA THR A 122 -5.83 -17.08 26.80
C THR A 122 -4.96 -16.35 27.84
N GLY A 123 -4.79 -16.95 29.01
CA GLY A 123 -3.85 -16.47 30.02
C GLY A 123 -4.29 -15.22 30.78
N ILE A 124 -5.58 -14.93 30.84
CA ILE A 124 -6.10 -13.90 31.73
C ILE A 124 -6.06 -14.46 33.16
N SER A 125 -5.04 -14.07 33.93
CA SER A 125 -5.11 -14.17 35.39
C SER A 125 -5.86 -12.93 35.89
N PRO A 126 -7.10 -13.06 36.37
CA PRO A 126 -7.79 -11.92 36.93
C PRO A 126 -6.99 -11.39 38.14
N PRO A 127 -6.83 -10.07 38.30
CA PRO A 127 -6.32 -9.52 39.54
C PRO A 127 -7.22 -9.99 40.68
N ASN A 128 -6.63 -10.28 41.83
CA ASN A 128 -7.33 -10.79 43.00
C ASN A 128 -8.65 -10.03 43.26
N GLY A 129 -9.79 -10.72 43.12
CA GLY A 129 -11.13 -10.16 43.39
C GLY A 129 -11.97 -9.92 42.12
N CYS A 130 -11.49 -10.23 40.94
CA CYS A 130 -12.32 -10.18 39.72
C CYS A 130 -12.94 -11.56 39.43
N PRO A 131 -14.24 -11.66 39.15
CA PRO A 131 -14.86 -12.96 38.83
C PRO A 131 -14.29 -13.50 37.52
N THR A 132 -13.93 -14.77 37.51
CA THR A 132 -13.47 -15.48 36.33
C THR A 132 -14.60 -15.58 35.30
N ALA A 133 -14.54 -14.84 34.22
CA ALA A 133 -15.46 -15.06 33.11
C ALA A 133 -15.02 -16.33 32.37
N SER A 134 -15.75 -17.40 32.50
CA SER A 134 -15.63 -18.58 31.64
C SER A 134 -16.31 -18.26 30.33
N ILE A 135 -15.54 -18.20 29.26
CA ILE A 135 -16.05 -18.12 27.90
C ILE A 135 -16.41 -19.54 27.51
N ALA A 136 -17.71 -19.83 27.42
CA ALA A 136 -18.21 -21.02 26.76
C ALA A 136 -18.19 -20.79 25.23
N GLU A 137 -17.80 -21.83 24.49
CA GLU A 137 -17.73 -21.89 23.03
C GLU A 137 -19.08 -21.59 22.36
#